data_3480beb58d163481feb958c48408b798
#
_entry.id   3480beb58d163481feb958c48408b798
#
_cell.length_a   1.000
_cell.length_b   1.000
_cell.length_c   1.000
_cell.angle_alpha   90.00
_cell.angle_beta   90.00
_cell.angle_gamma   90.00
#
_symmetry.space_group_name_H-M   'P 1'
#
loop_
_entity.id
_entity.type
_entity.pdbx_description
1 polymer ?
#
loop_
_entity_poly.entity_id
_entity_poly.type
_entity_poly.pdbx_seq_one_letter_code
_entity_poly.pdbx_strand_id
1 'polypeptide(L)' 'MSKYSMVIQWSDKDRLFLVTIPEFVERVVMPCTHSKTREEAIRNGEEVIEGE' A
#
# COMPACT_ATOMS: atom_id res chain seq x y z
N MET A 1 -10.18 -11.09 9.46
CA MET A 1 -10.00 -9.65 9.39
C MET A 1 -8.51 -9.30 9.51
N SER A 2 -8.05 -8.40 8.67
CA SER A 2 -6.64 -8.03 8.67
C SER A 2 -6.28 -7.23 9.92
N LYS A 3 -5.10 -7.49 10.47
CA LYS A 3 -4.57 -6.74 11.61
C LYS A 3 -3.53 -5.73 11.16
N TYR A 4 -3.27 -5.65 9.88
CA TYR A 4 -2.24 -4.78 9.35
C TYR A 4 -2.79 -3.40 9.04
N SER A 5 -1.95 -2.40 9.23
CA SER A 5 -2.29 -1.03 8.92
C SER A 5 -1.99 -0.75 7.44
N MET A 6 -2.59 0.29 6.92
CA MET A 6 -2.34 0.68 5.55
C MET A 6 -2.27 2.20 5.50
N VAL A 7 -1.18 2.71 4.96
CA VAL A 7 -0.99 4.15 4.78
C VAL A 7 -1.00 4.43 3.29
N ILE A 8 -1.89 5.32 2.87
CA ILE A 8 -2.02 5.69 1.47
C ILE A 8 -1.65 7.17 1.34
N GLN A 9 -0.63 7.45 0.54
CA GLN A 9 -0.13 8.80 0.35
C GLN A 9 -0.07 9.15 -1.12
N TRP A 10 -0.44 10.37 -1.42
CA TRP A 10 -0.29 10.89 -2.78
C TRP A 10 1.16 11.26 -3.04
N SER A 11 1.70 10.80 -4.14
CA SER A 11 3.03 11.17 -4.59
C SER A 11 2.90 12.13 -5.75
N ASP A 12 3.19 13.40 -5.48
CA ASP A 12 3.08 14.43 -6.50
C ASP A 12 4.10 14.21 -7.62
N LYS A 13 5.25 13.71 -7.25
CA LYS A 13 6.32 13.43 -8.21
C LYS A 13 5.91 12.33 -9.19
N ASP A 14 5.32 11.27 -8.67
CA ASP A 14 4.95 10.11 -9.48
C ASP A 14 3.52 10.17 -9.99
N ARG A 15 2.72 11.08 -9.45
CA ARG A 15 1.30 11.24 -9.81
C ARG A 15 0.53 9.98 -9.54
N LEU A 16 0.83 9.36 -8.41
CA LEU A 16 0.23 8.11 -8.00
C LEU A 16 0.02 8.11 -6.49
N PHE A 17 -0.88 7.25 -6.05
CA PHE A 17 -1.01 6.97 -4.62
C PHE A 17 -0.07 5.83 -4.27
N LEU A 18 0.69 6.00 -3.21
CA LEU A 18 1.63 4.99 -2.74
C LEU A 18 1.06 4.35 -1.48
N VAL A 19 1.15 3.04 -1.43
CA VAL A 19 0.60 2.26 -0.31
C VAL A 19 1.77 1.71 0.52
N THR A 20 1.73 1.99 1.81
CA THR A 20 2.73 1.50 2.75
C THR A 20 2.02 0.68 3.82
N ILE A 21 2.58 -0.46 4.16
CA ILE A 21 2.08 -1.28 5.26
C ILE A 21 3.19 -1.34 6.30
N PRO A 22 3.09 -0.53 7.37
CA PRO A 22 4.19 -0.41 8.33
C PRO A 22 4.66 -1.73 8.90
N GLU A 23 3.75 -2.68 9.09
CA GLU A 23 4.09 -3.98 9.65
C GLU A 23 5.01 -4.79 8.74
N PHE A 24 5.09 -4.43 7.47
CA PHE A 24 5.88 -5.15 6.48
C PHE A 24 7.24 -4.51 6.22
N VAL A 25 7.57 -3.46 6.95
CA VAL A 25 8.77 -2.66 6.65
C VAL A 25 10.05 -3.51 6.65
N GLU A 26 10.09 -4.57 7.43
CA GLU A 26 11.26 -5.43 7.50
C GLU A 26 11.25 -6.56 6.47
N ARG A 27 10.15 -6.71 5.76
CA ARG A 27 9.97 -7.82 4.83
C ARG A 27 10.02 -7.42 3.37
N VAL A 28 9.49 -6.25 3.06
CA VAL A 28 9.38 -5.80 1.68
C VAL A 28 9.85 -4.36 1.57
N VAL A 29 10.23 -4.00 0.35
CA VAL A 29 10.61 -2.63 0.06
C VAL A 29 9.35 -1.76 0.02
N MET A 30 9.40 -0.63 0.69
CA MET A 30 8.28 0.29 0.69
C MET A 30 8.48 1.38 -0.36
N PRO A 31 7.40 1.85 -1.00
CA PRO A 31 6.00 1.42 -0.81
C PRO A 31 5.74 0.04 -1.40
N CYS A 32 4.76 -0.66 -0.84
CA CYS A 32 4.43 -2.01 -1.28
C CYS A 32 3.80 -2.02 -2.67
N THR A 33 2.99 -1.02 -2.94
CA THR A 33 2.28 -0.96 -4.20
C THR A 33 1.85 0.47 -4.47
N HIS A 34 1.27 0.70 -5.64
CA HIS A 34 0.81 2.03 -6.02
C HIS A 34 -0.43 1.89 -6.89
N SER A 35 -1.11 3.00 -7.09
CA SER A 35 -2.28 3.01 -7.96
C SER A 35 -2.64 4.44 -8.32
N LYS A 36 -3.55 4.59 -9.27
CA LYS A 36 -3.98 5.91 -9.72
C LYS A 36 -5.12 6.48 -8.88
N THR A 37 -5.83 5.62 -8.15
CA THR A 37 -6.94 6.06 -7.32
C THR A 37 -6.83 5.48 -5.93
N ARG A 38 -7.51 6.12 -4.97
CA ARG A 38 -7.52 5.61 -3.60
C ARG A 38 -8.18 4.25 -3.50
N GLU A 39 -9.24 4.06 -4.27
CA GLU A 39 -9.96 2.79 -4.25
C GLU A 39 -9.07 1.65 -4.71
N GLU A 40 -8.33 1.87 -5.80
CA GLU A 40 -7.38 0.88 -6.27
C GLU A 40 -6.27 0.66 -5.27
N ALA A 41 -5.83 1.74 -4.61
CA ALA A 41 -4.77 1.63 -3.62
C ALA A 41 -5.19 0.72 -2.47
N ILE A 42 -6.42 0.89 -1.99
CA ILE A 42 -6.94 0.06 -0.91
C ILE A 42 -7.00 -1.39 -1.35
N ARG A 43 -7.53 -1.63 -2.53
CA ARG A 43 -7.64 -2.99 -3.06
C ARG A 43 -6.27 -3.64 -3.22
N ASN A 44 -5.33 -2.90 -3.80
CA ASN A 44 -3.98 -3.43 -4.01
C ASN A 44 -3.29 -3.71 -2.68
N GLY A 45 -3.49 -2.83 -1.70
CA GLY A 45 -2.92 -3.03 -0.38
C GLY A 45 -3.47 -4.27 0.29
N GLU A 46 -4.78 -4.48 0.15
CA GLU A 46 -5.41 -5.66 0.74
C GLU A 46 -4.90 -6.94 0.08
N GLU A 47 -4.64 -6.90 -1.21
CA GLU A 47 -4.07 -8.06 -1.90
C GLU A 47 -2.68 -8.39 -1.38
N VAL A 48 -1.89 -7.36 -1.10
CA VAL A 48 -0.56 -7.57 -0.52
C VAL A 48 -0.67 -8.22 0.85
N ILE A 49 -1.60 -7.74 1.66
CA ILE A 49 -1.82 -8.27 3.00
C ILE A 49 -2.28 -9.73 2.92
N GLU A 50 -3.21 -10.02 2.03
CA GLU A 50 -3.74 -11.37 1.89
C GLU A 50 -2.70 -12.34 1.35
N GLY A 51 -1.77 -11.85 0.56
CA GLY A 51 -0.71 -12.68 0.01
C GLY A 51 0.37 -13.03 1.02
N GLU A 52 0.31 -12.41 2.18
CA GLU A 52 1.24 -12.70 3.25
C GLU A 52 0.87 -14.00 3.95
#